data_23f801580519a9e9d968716da2e618dd
#
_entry.id   23f801580519a9e9d968716da2e618dd
#
_cell.length_a   1.000
_cell.length_b   1.000
_cell.length_c   1.000
_cell.angle_alpha   90.00
_cell.angle_beta   90.00
_cell.angle_gamma   90.00
#
_symmetry.space_group_name_H-M   'P 1'
#
loop_
_entity.id
_entity.type
_entity.pdbx_description
1 polymer ?
#
loop_
_entity_poly.entity_id
_entity_poly.type
_entity_poly.pdbx_seq_one_letter_code
_entity_poly.pdbx_strand_id
1 'polypeptide(L)'
;AFAYNIENGKTIRTKMKREFIYKERLNDKYMQVKFSIPNVKVGTVIEYKYKVLSDFYFNINDWSAQQSIPTLYTEYDITVPEYFKFNLDVRGTERLETTDDSEAVNLSIGNQLLQCNGRHLNFKGRQLPALHDDDYIWCVNDYSTQVNFELGGLDFPGALYKSFTQSWENIDKMLLEDSEFGGQLKIRNPYREEMAALNLDQLKSIEEKISAIYTFLKGKITWNEEYSLYGGKSKKVIKDGMGNNAEINFIL
;
A
#
# COMPACT_ATOMS: atom_id res chain seq x y z
N ALA A 1 2.80 22.87 8.38
CA ALA A 1 3.17 23.28 7.03
C ALA A 1 3.29 24.80 6.93
N PHE A 2 4.05 25.26 5.94
CA PHE A 2 4.28 26.67 5.64
C PHE A 2 4.31 26.89 4.13
N ALA A 3 3.86 28.05 3.71
CA ALA A 3 4.06 28.57 2.35
C ALA A 3 4.99 29.78 2.41
N TYR A 4 5.96 29.84 1.51
CA TYR A 4 6.91 30.95 1.38
C TYR A 4 6.73 31.60 0.01
N ASN A 5 6.44 32.89 0.02
CA ASN A 5 6.26 33.71 -1.19
C ASN A 5 7.26 34.86 -1.18
N ILE A 6 7.67 35.31 -2.35
CA ILE A 6 8.43 36.55 -2.49
C ILE A 6 7.45 37.67 -2.85
N GLU A 7 7.37 38.72 -2.02
CA GLU A 7 6.56 39.90 -2.23
C GLU A 7 7.41 41.15 -1.98
N ASN A 8 7.48 42.01 -2.97
CA ASN A 8 8.32 43.25 -2.93
C ASN A 8 9.78 42.95 -2.51
N GLY A 9 10.36 41.82 -3.00
CA GLY A 9 11.74 41.43 -2.68
C GLY A 9 11.94 40.84 -1.29
N LYS A 10 10.87 40.66 -0.50
CA LYS A 10 10.92 40.05 0.84
C LYS A 10 10.24 38.69 0.85
N THR A 11 10.80 37.76 1.62
CA THR A 11 10.19 36.45 1.85
C THR A 11 9.08 36.58 2.87
N ILE A 12 7.85 36.29 2.46
CA ILE A 12 6.67 36.22 3.32
C ILE A 12 6.37 34.77 3.64
N ARG A 13 6.37 34.43 4.93
CA ARG A 13 6.08 33.08 5.44
C ARG A 13 4.65 33.03 5.97
N THR A 14 3.83 32.15 5.41
CA THR A 14 2.46 31.90 5.86
C THR A 14 2.37 30.54 6.53
N LYS A 15 1.95 30.52 7.79
CA LYS A 15 1.76 29.28 8.55
C LYS A 15 0.38 28.70 8.31
N MET A 16 0.30 27.42 8.01
CA MET A 16 -0.96 26.67 7.99
C MET A 16 -1.54 26.57 9.41
N LYS A 17 -2.80 26.94 9.57
CA LYS A 17 -3.53 26.81 10.83
C LYS A 17 -4.20 25.43 10.91
N ARG A 18 -4.59 25.04 12.14
CA ARG A 18 -5.21 23.72 12.42
C ARG A 18 -6.57 23.54 11.74
N GLU A 19 -7.28 24.60 11.48
CA GLU A 19 -8.57 24.64 10.76
C GLU A 19 -8.48 24.12 9.31
N PHE A 20 -7.28 24.09 8.72
CA PHE A 20 -7.02 23.57 7.39
C PHE A 20 -6.66 22.09 7.36
N ILE A 21 -6.81 21.39 8.49
CA ILE A 21 -6.55 19.94 8.61
C ILE A 21 -7.87 19.22 8.77
N TYR A 22 -8.16 18.33 7.85
CA TYR A 22 -9.39 17.54 7.79
C TYR A 22 -9.06 16.07 8.04
N LYS A 23 -9.88 15.42 8.86
CA LYS A 23 -9.76 13.99 9.15
C LYS A 23 -11.00 13.29 8.63
N GLU A 24 -10.79 12.27 7.82
CA GLU A 24 -11.84 11.44 7.24
C GLU A 24 -11.59 9.98 7.61
N ARG A 25 -12.57 9.31 8.16
CA ARG A 25 -12.49 7.89 8.45
C ARG A 25 -12.87 7.12 7.20
N LEU A 26 -11.91 6.40 6.60
CA LEU A 26 -12.15 5.61 5.40
C LEU A 26 -12.87 4.29 5.74
N ASN A 27 -12.43 3.63 6.83
CA ASN A 27 -13.02 2.40 7.36
C ASN A 27 -12.63 2.21 8.83
N ASP A 28 -12.88 1.02 9.39
CA ASP A 28 -12.59 0.74 10.80
C ASP A 28 -11.10 0.73 11.16
N LYS A 29 -10.22 0.54 10.16
CA LYS A 29 -8.77 0.42 10.35
C LYS A 29 -8.01 1.67 9.89
N TYR A 30 -8.56 2.47 8.96
CA TYR A 30 -7.84 3.55 8.30
C TYR A 30 -8.53 4.90 8.46
N MET A 31 -7.71 5.91 8.72
CA MET A 31 -8.10 7.31 8.76
C MET A 31 -7.25 8.10 7.76
N GLN A 32 -7.88 8.88 6.92
CA GLN A 32 -7.20 9.80 6.01
C GLN A 32 -7.11 11.19 6.65
N VAL A 33 -5.93 11.80 6.54
CA VAL A 33 -5.72 13.19 6.94
C VAL A 33 -5.42 14.01 5.70
N LYS A 34 -6.32 14.95 5.39
CA LYS A 34 -6.17 15.93 4.30
C LYS A 34 -5.81 17.27 4.90
N PHE A 35 -5.00 18.06 4.22
CA PHE A 35 -4.71 19.42 4.65
C PHE A 35 -4.57 20.36 3.45
N SER A 36 -4.90 21.64 3.67
CA SER A 36 -4.75 22.71 2.67
C SER A 36 -3.74 23.73 3.16
N ILE A 37 -2.82 24.13 2.30
CA ILE A 37 -1.83 25.16 2.63
C ILE A 37 -2.31 26.49 2.06
N PRO A 38 -2.50 27.54 2.89
CA PRO A 38 -2.99 28.83 2.43
C PRO A 38 -1.93 29.60 1.66
N ASN A 39 -2.38 30.54 0.82
CA ASN A 39 -1.55 31.48 0.03
C ASN A 39 -0.58 30.81 -0.95
N VAL A 40 -0.96 29.66 -1.49
CA VAL A 40 -0.19 28.98 -2.54
C VAL A 40 -0.49 29.63 -3.89
N LYS A 41 0.55 30.04 -4.60
CA LYS A 41 0.51 30.61 -5.96
C LYS A 41 1.72 30.12 -6.76
N VAL A 42 1.75 30.40 -8.04
CA VAL A 42 2.93 30.06 -8.87
C VAL A 42 4.19 30.68 -8.27
N GLY A 43 5.23 29.86 -8.08
CA GLY A 43 6.51 30.27 -7.45
C GLY A 43 6.53 30.14 -5.92
N THR A 44 5.46 29.67 -5.27
CA THR A 44 5.48 29.39 -3.82
C THR A 44 6.34 28.19 -3.50
N VAL A 45 7.22 28.33 -2.49
CA VAL A 45 7.86 27.17 -1.86
C VAL A 45 7.01 26.67 -0.70
N ILE A 46 6.72 25.37 -0.69
CA ILE A 46 5.91 24.70 0.32
C ILE A 46 6.81 23.84 1.19
N GLU A 47 6.67 23.98 2.51
CA GLU A 47 7.32 23.13 3.51
C GLU A 47 6.26 22.45 4.38
N TYR A 48 6.32 21.12 4.51
CA TYR A 48 5.48 20.41 5.45
C TYR A 48 6.22 19.26 6.13
N LYS A 49 5.79 18.95 7.36
CA LYS A 49 6.27 17.83 8.14
C LYS A 49 5.08 17.13 8.80
N TYR A 50 5.08 15.82 8.75
CA TYR A 50 4.11 15.00 9.45
C TYR A 50 4.79 13.84 10.17
N LYS A 51 4.08 13.25 11.13
CA LYS A 51 4.49 12.04 11.83
C LYS A 51 3.36 11.02 11.73
N VAL A 52 3.68 9.83 11.30
CA VAL A 52 2.80 8.67 11.33
C VAL A 52 3.24 7.77 12.49
N LEU A 53 2.29 7.29 13.27
CA LEU A 53 2.47 6.24 14.25
C LEU A 53 1.63 5.06 13.79
N SER A 54 2.24 3.89 13.75
CA SER A 54 1.59 2.66 13.29
C SER A 54 2.01 1.50 14.18
N ASP A 55 1.06 0.64 14.49
CA ASP A 55 1.32 -0.63 15.20
C ASP A 55 1.70 -1.75 14.20
N PHE A 56 1.71 -1.46 12.90
CA PHE A 56 2.08 -2.40 11.84
C PHE A 56 3.60 -2.47 11.66
N TYR A 57 4.31 -2.94 12.68
CA TYR A 57 5.77 -3.09 12.68
C TYR A 57 6.32 -4.06 11.63
N PHE A 58 5.45 -4.92 11.11
CA PHE A 58 5.77 -5.90 10.08
C PHE A 58 5.72 -5.33 8.65
N ASN A 59 5.25 -4.10 8.48
CA ASN A 59 5.12 -3.46 7.18
C ASN A 59 5.84 -2.11 7.19
N ILE A 60 7.08 -2.12 6.74
CA ILE A 60 7.80 -0.88 6.41
C ILE A 60 7.42 -0.52 4.99
N ASN A 61 6.90 0.70 4.81
CA ASN A 61 6.54 1.17 3.48
C ASN A 61 7.79 1.30 2.60
N ASP A 62 7.67 0.87 1.37
CA ASP A 62 8.69 1.11 0.36
C ASP A 62 8.95 2.61 0.19
N TRP A 63 10.21 2.96 -0.02
CA TRP A 63 10.60 4.33 -0.24
C TRP A 63 11.02 4.56 -1.70
N SER A 64 10.27 5.41 -2.39
CA SER A 64 10.63 5.86 -3.73
C SER A 64 11.43 7.15 -3.66
N ALA A 65 12.68 7.08 -4.09
CA ALA A 65 13.58 8.22 -4.18
C ALA A 65 13.22 9.15 -5.35
N GLN A 66 12.69 8.57 -6.42
CA GLN A 66 12.36 9.25 -7.67
C GLN A 66 10.85 9.53 -7.75
N GLN A 67 10.50 10.69 -8.26
CA GLN A 67 9.11 11.16 -8.35
C GLN A 67 8.77 11.55 -9.79
N SER A 68 7.50 11.86 -10.05
CA SER A 68 7.05 12.42 -11.33
C SER A 68 7.52 13.85 -11.59
N ILE A 69 8.20 14.47 -10.62
CA ILE A 69 8.87 15.77 -10.73
C ILE A 69 10.34 15.62 -10.35
N PRO A 70 11.25 16.48 -10.86
CA PRO A 70 12.66 16.42 -10.50
C PRO A 70 12.87 16.59 -8.99
N THR A 71 13.72 15.76 -8.41
CA THR A 71 14.02 15.76 -6.98
C THR A 71 15.47 16.20 -6.76
N LEU A 72 15.68 17.40 -6.21
CA LEU A 72 17.02 17.93 -5.95
C LEU A 72 17.74 17.16 -4.85
N TYR A 73 17.02 16.77 -3.80
CA TYR A 73 17.52 16.01 -2.67
C TYR A 73 16.40 15.18 -2.05
N THR A 74 16.71 13.94 -1.75
CA THR A 74 15.85 13.05 -0.98
C THR A 74 16.71 12.19 -0.06
N GLU A 75 16.17 11.87 1.10
CA GLU A 75 16.86 11.06 2.10
C GLU A 75 15.85 10.15 2.80
N TYR A 76 16.25 8.91 3.00
CA TYR A 76 15.53 7.94 3.80
C TYR A 76 16.45 7.41 4.87
N ASP A 77 16.07 7.61 6.12
CA ASP A 77 16.81 7.24 7.31
C ASP A 77 15.96 6.29 8.14
N ILE A 78 16.44 5.09 8.39
CA ILE A 78 15.70 4.06 9.10
C ILE A 78 16.60 3.24 10.00
N THR A 79 16.12 2.98 11.23
CA THR A 79 16.75 2.05 12.15
C THR A 79 15.83 0.87 12.41
N VAL A 80 16.31 -0.32 12.11
CA VAL A 80 15.60 -1.58 12.27
C VAL A 80 16.20 -2.36 13.43
N PRO A 81 15.47 -2.61 14.54
CA PRO A 81 15.95 -3.42 15.63
C PRO A 81 16.34 -4.84 15.17
N GLU A 82 17.43 -5.39 15.71
CA GLU A 82 18.03 -6.67 15.29
C GLU A 82 17.09 -7.87 15.30
N TYR A 83 15.98 -7.77 16.03
CA TYR A 83 14.97 -8.84 16.10
C TYR A 83 14.08 -8.92 14.87
N PHE A 84 14.07 -7.89 14.03
CA PHE A 84 13.33 -7.87 12.77
C PHE A 84 14.29 -8.13 11.61
N LYS A 85 14.12 -9.25 10.92
CA LYS A 85 14.96 -9.63 9.79
C LYS A 85 14.28 -9.15 8.50
N PHE A 86 14.63 -7.95 8.05
CA PHE A 86 14.14 -7.43 6.78
C PHE A 86 15.12 -7.72 5.64
N ASN A 87 14.59 -8.18 4.53
CA ASN A 87 15.28 -8.21 3.24
C ASN A 87 15.14 -6.84 2.61
N LEU A 88 16.24 -6.37 2.02
CA LEU A 88 16.31 -5.10 1.30
C LEU A 88 16.47 -5.38 -0.18
N ASP A 89 15.65 -4.71 -0.99
CA ASP A 89 15.75 -4.74 -2.43
C ASP A 89 15.81 -3.29 -2.95
N VAL A 90 16.98 -2.91 -3.45
CA VAL A 90 17.23 -1.57 -4.00
C VAL A 90 17.15 -1.67 -5.52
N ARG A 91 16.21 -0.96 -6.10
CA ARG A 91 15.92 -0.98 -7.55
C ARG A 91 16.08 0.40 -8.16
N GLY A 92 16.04 0.43 -9.49
CA GLY A 92 16.03 1.64 -10.31
C GLY A 92 17.36 1.94 -10.97
N THR A 93 17.39 3.03 -11.72
CA THR A 93 18.53 3.41 -12.56
C THR A 93 19.45 4.43 -11.91
N GLU A 94 18.93 5.19 -10.94
CA GLU A 94 19.67 6.27 -10.30
C GLU A 94 20.47 5.76 -9.10
N ARG A 95 21.66 6.29 -8.95
CA ARG A 95 22.54 5.89 -7.84
C ARG A 95 22.16 6.58 -6.54
N LEU A 96 22.01 5.77 -5.47
CA LEU A 96 21.86 6.25 -4.10
C LEU A 96 23.20 6.15 -3.34
N GLU A 97 23.52 7.17 -2.57
CA GLU A 97 24.55 7.09 -1.53
C GLU A 97 23.95 6.31 -0.36
N THR A 98 24.61 5.25 0.09
CA THR A 98 24.08 4.38 1.16
C THR A 98 25.09 4.23 2.27
N THR A 99 24.63 4.38 3.52
CA THR A 99 25.38 3.96 4.72
C THR A 99 24.61 2.88 5.47
N ASP A 100 25.33 1.97 6.09
CA ASP A 100 24.82 0.81 6.82
C ASP A 100 25.65 0.64 8.10
N ASP A 101 25.11 1.13 9.19
CA ASP A 101 25.78 1.21 10.49
C ASP A 101 24.97 0.44 11.55
N SER A 102 25.55 0.26 12.72
CA SER A 102 24.86 -0.31 13.88
C SER A 102 24.75 0.71 14.99
N GLU A 103 23.58 0.84 15.58
CA GLU A 103 23.34 1.73 16.72
C GLU A 103 22.53 1.04 17.83
N ALA A 104 22.60 1.57 19.05
CA ALA A 104 21.82 1.06 20.17
C ALA A 104 20.38 1.56 20.09
N VAL A 105 19.41 0.67 20.22
CA VAL A 105 17.97 0.94 20.13
C VAL A 105 17.27 0.50 21.40
N ASN A 106 16.31 1.30 21.85
CA ASN A 106 15.38 0.93 22.90
C ASN A 106 14.03 0.52 22.28
N LEU A 107 13.72 -0.75 22.33
CA LEU A 107 12.49 -1.32 21.78
C LEU A 107 11.48 -1.54 22.91
N SER A 108 10.30 -0.95 22.80
CA SER A 108 9.20 -1.18 23.74
C SER A 108 8.29 -2.29 23.24
N ILE A 109 8.14 -3.37 24.03
CA ILE A 109 7.24 -4.48 23.72
C ILE A 109 6.29 -4.64 24.91
N GLY A 110 5.04 -4.25 24.73
CA GLY A 110 4.10 -4.15 25.85
C GLY A 110 4.62 -3.20 26.92
N ASN A 111 4.80 -3.71 28.15
CA ASN A 111 5.33 -2.95 29.29
C ASN A 111 6.85 -3.13 29.53
N GLN A 112 7.53 -3.82 28.62
CA GLN A 112 8.97 -4.07 28.75
C GLN A 112 9.75 -3.18 27.80
N LEU A 113 10.88 -2.66 28.28
CA LEU A 113 11.87 -1.93 27.47
C LEU A 113 13.06 -2.87 27.27
N LEU A 114 13.34 -3.22 26.02
CA LEU A 114 14.48 -4.02 25.62
C LEU A 114 15.52 -3.10 24.96
N GLN A 115 16.74 -3.13 25.47
CA GLN A 115 17.87 -2.52 24.79
C GLN A 115 18.48 -3.54 23.86
N CYS A 116 18.62 -3.20 22.58
CA CYS A 116 19.16 -4.08 21.54
C CYS A 116 19.99 -3.26 20.54
N ASN A 117 20.66 -3.96 19.63
CA ASN A 117 21.26 -3.32 18.48
C ASN A 117 20.21 -3.11 17.38
N GLY A 118 20.37 -2.03 16.64
CA GLY A 118 19.62 -1.74 15.44
C GLY A 118 20.53 -1.59 14.24
N ARG A 119 20.09 -2.06 13.08
CA ARG A 119 20.72 -1.76 11.81
C ARG A 119 20.22 -0.40 11.35
N HIS A 120 21.11 0.57 11.28
CA HIS A 120 20.82 1.93 10.84
C HIS A 120 21.22 2.08 9.37
N LEU A 121 20.23 2.33 8.53
CA LEU A 121 20.38 2.49 7.09
C LEU A 121 20.02 3.93 6.71
N ASN A 122 20.88 4.56 5.94
CA ASN A 122 20.61 5.88 5.37
C ASN A 122 20.86 5.85 3.87
N PHE A 123 19.86 6.27 3.11
CA PHE A 123 19.88 6.35 1.65
C PHE A 123 19.69 7.80 1.23
N LYS A 124 20.56 8.30 0.34
CA LYS A 124 20.50 9.69 -0.18
C LYS A 124 20.49 9.68 -1.69
N GLY A 125 19.56 10.42 -2.26
CA GLY A 125 19.51 10.71 -3.69
C GLY A 125 19.70 12.20 -3.95
N ARG A 126 20.43 12.56 -5.00
CA ARG A 126 20.69 13.95 -5.39
C ARG A 126 20.44 14.15 -6.86
N GLN A 127 19.78 15.26 -7.21
CA GLN A 127 19.52 15.68 -8.59
C GLN A 127 18.89 14.55 -9.45
N LEU A 128 17.91 13.86 -8.86
CA LEU A 128 17.21 12.79 -9.52
C LEU A 128 16.27 13.38 -10.58
N PRO A 129 16.29 12.87 -11.82
CA PRO A 129 15.37 13.31 -12.85
C PRO A 129 13.93 12.89 -12.54
N ALA A 130 12.97 13.61 -13.10
CA ALA A 130 11.58 13.17 -13.10
C ALA A 130 11.45 11.86 -13.87
N LEU A 131 10.62 10.96 -13.36
CA LEU A 131 10.25 9.72 -14.04
C LEU A 131 8.79 9.82 -14.47
N HIS A 132 8.57 9.74 -15.77
CA HIS A 132 7.25 9.82 -16.39
C HIS A 132 6.87 8.49 -17.02
N ASP A 133 5.58 8.26 -17.13
CA ASP A 133 5.04 7.17 -17.92
C ASP A 133 5.36 7.38 -19.41
N ASP A 134 5.63 6.29 -20.13
CA ASP A 134 5.98 6.28 -21.54
C ASP A 134 5.23 5.14 -22.25
N ASP A 135 4.92 5.31 -23.52
CA ASP A 135 4.18 4.34 -24.33
C ASP A 135 4.85 2.96 -24.45
N TYR A 136 6.17 2.88 -24.16
CA TYR A 136 6.95 1.66 -24.28
C TYR A 136 7.32 1.00 -22.95
N ILE A 137 6.78 1.48 -21.83
CA ILE A 137 6.98 0.90 -20.50
C ILE A 137 5.66 0.36 -19.95
N TRP A 138 5.70 -0.83 -19.34
CA TRP A 138 4.50 -1.47 -18.78
C TRP A 138 4.06 -0.83 -17.47
N CYS A 139 5.04 -0.47 -16.64
CA CYS A 139 4.79 0.12 -15.33
C CYS A 139 5.97 1.03 -14.97
N VAL A 140 5.72 2.31 -14.80
CA VAL A 140 6.75 3.31 -14.45
C VAL A 140 7.45 2.99 -13.12
N ASN A 141 6.74 2.37 -12.18
CA ASN A 141 7.29 2.01 -10.88
C ASN A 141 8.40 0.97 -10.96
N ASP A 142 8.43 0.13 -11.99
CA ASP A 142 9.48 -0.88 -12.18
C ASP A 142 10.85 -0.24 -12.50
N TYR A 143 10.84 0.99 -12.98
CA TYR A 143 12.03 1.78 -13.34
C TYR A 143 12.39 2.82 -12.27
N SER A 144 11.50 3.04 -11.31
CA SER A 144 11.71 4.01 -10.23
C SER A 144 12.85 3.57 -9.31
N THR A 145 13.72 4.52 -8.98
CA THR A 145 14.73 4.30 -7.94
C THR A 145 14.07 4.27 -6.58
N GLN A 146 14.07 3.09 -5.94
CA GLN A 146 13.34 2.81 -4.71
C GLN A 146 14.06 1.78 -3.84
N VAL A 147 13.72 1.79 -2.56
CA VAL A 147 14.16 0.79 -1.58
C VAL A 147 12.92 0.09 -1.04
N ASN A 148 12.86 -1.21 -1.25
CA ASN A 148 11.76 -2.06 -0.81
C ASN A 148 12.19 -2.87 0.41
N PHE A 149 11.25 -3.05 1.34
CA PHE A 149 11.47 -3.76 2.60
C PHE A 149 10.51 -4.95 2.70
N GLU A 150 11.06 -6.13 2.86
CA GLU A 150 10.29 -7.35 3.07
C GLU A 150 10.67 -7.98 4.41
N LEU A 151 9.69 -8.19 5.29
CA LEU A 151 9.94 -8.88 6.55
C LEU A 151 10.13 -10.38 6.31
N GLY A 152 11.38 -10.85 6.37
CA GLY A 152 11.75 -12.25 6.21
C GLY A 152 11.60 -13.09 7.49
N GLY A 153 11.65 -12.46 8.67
CA GLY A 153 11.50 -13.18 9.93
C GLY A 153 11.56 -12.33 11.20
N LEU A 154 11.24 -12.97 12.31
CA LEU A 154 11.34 -12.43 13.67
C LEU A 154 12.22 -13.36 14.53
N ASP A 155 13.14 -12.77 15.31
CA ASP A 155 14.12 -13.47 16.13
C ASP A 155 14.24 -12.82 17.51
N PHE A 156 13.18 -12.96 18.32
CA PHE A 156 13.15 -12.37 19.67
C PHE A 156 13.80 -13.29 20.71
N PRO A 157 14.50 -12.72 21.72
CA PRO A 157 15.07 -13.50 22.80
C PRO A 157 14.02 -14.34 23.55
N GLY A 158 14.30 -15.64 23.67
CA GLY A 158 13.39 -16.57 24.37
C GLY A 158 12.16 -17.00 23.57
N ALA A 159 12.01 -16.53 22.34
CA ALA A 159 10.98 -16.98 21.40
C ALA A 159 11.58 -17.86 20.31
N LEU A 160 10.73 -18.71 19.70
CA LEU A 160 11.13 -19.45 18.51
C LEU A 160 11.27 -18.47 17.33
N TYR A 161 12.34 -18.67 16.54
CA TYR A 161 12.48 -17.94 15.27
C TYR A 161 11.26 -18.18 14.38
N LYS A 162 10.64 -17.10 13.93
CA LYS A 162 9.50 -17.14 13.00
C LYS A 162 9.94 -16.63 11.65
N SER A 163 10.04 -17.53 10.66
CA SER A 163 10.27 -17.18 9.27
C SER A 163 8.96 -16.82 8.57
N PHE A 164 8.98 -15.76 7.76
CA PHE A 164 7.91 -15.37 6.84
C PHE A 164 8.25 -15.69 5.39
N THR A 165 9.50 -16.10 5.11
CA THR A 165 9.87 -16.61 3.79
C THR A 165 9.15 -17.93 3.56
N GLN A 166 8.28 -17.98 2.57
CA GLN A 166 7.44 -19.12 2.28
C GLN A 166 7.66 -19.62 0.85
N SER A 167 7.39 -20.92 0.61
CA SER A 167 7.28 -21.44 -0.74
C SER A 167 5.95 -21.01 -1.36
N TRP A 168 5.85 -21.06 -2.69
CA TRP A 168 4.62 -20.78 -3.40
C TRP A 168 3.47 -21.69 -2.97
N GLU A 169 3.75 -22.96 -2.66
CA GLU A 169 2.77 -23.90 -2.15
C GLU A 169 2.20 -23.49 -0.79
N ASN A 170 3.04 -22.92 0.09
CA ASN A 170 2.59 -22.40 1.38
C ASN A 170 1.75 -21.14 1.23
N ILE A 171 2.11 -20.25 0.30
CA ILE A 171 1.33 -19.03 -0.02
C ILE A 171 -0.04 -19.44 -0.58
N ASP A 172 -0.06 -20.38 -1.54
CA ASP A 172 -1.30 -20.90 -2.11
C ASP A 172 -2.21 -21.48 -1.03
N LYS A 173 -1.67 -22.34 -0.17
CA LYS A 173 -2.43 -22.90 0.95
C LYS A 173 -2.96 -21.83 1.88
N MET A 174 -2.12 -20.87 2.25
CA MET A 174 -2.52 -19.76 3.13
C MET A 174 -3.66 -18.94 2.53
N LEU A 175 -3.57 -18.60 1.25
CA LEU A 175 -4.62 -17.84 0.55
C LEU A 175 -5.90 -18.66 0.42
N LEU A 176 -5.83 -19.96 0.12
CA LEU A 176 -7.00 -20.84 0.02
C LEU A 176 -7.69 -21.09 1.37
N GLU A 177 -6.94 -21.03 2.47
CA GLU A 177 -7.46 -21.16 3.84
C GLU A 177 -7.98 -19.83 4.41
N ASP A 178 -7.59 -18.68 3.85
CA ASP A 178 -8.03 -17.37 4.30
C ASP A 178 -9.52 -17.16 4.04
N SER A 179 -10.25 -16.68 5.05
CA SER A 179 -11.70 -16.49 4.98
C SER A 179 -12.14 -15.39 4.01
N GLU A 180 -11.28 -14.40 3.78
CA GLU A 180 -11.52 -13.25 2.90
C GLU A 180 -10.97 -13.47 1.49
N PHE A 181 -10.31 -14.63 1.23
CA PHE A 181 -9.84 -15.05 -0.08
C PHE A 181 -10.43 -16.41 -0.46
N GLY A 182 -9.76 -17.53 -0.22
CA GLY A 182 -10.22 -18.87 -0.62
C GLY A 182 -11.51 -19.31 0.08
N GLY A 183 -11.79 -18.79 1.28
CA GLY A 183 -13.06 -18.96 1.96
C GLY A 183 -14.25 -18.41 1.18
N GLN A 184 -14.05 -17.37 0.36
CA GLN A 184 -15.11 -16.80 -0.49
C GLN A 184 -15.52 -17.77 -1.60
N LEU A 185 -14.60 -18.56 -2.13
CA LEU A 185 -14.89 -19.58 -3.16
C LEU A 185 -15.76 -20.73 -2.65
N LYS A 186 -15.87 -20.90 -1.32
CA LYS A 186 -16.69 -21.94 -0.67
C LYS A 186 -18.11 -21.46 -0.33
N ILE A 187 -18.41 -20.19 -0.57
CA ILE A 187 -19.72 -19.62 -0.28
C ILE A 187 -20.73 -20.16 -1.30
N ARG A 188 -21.90 -20.55 -0.81
CA ARG A 188 -23.01 -20.97 -1.68
C ARG A 188 -23.38 -19.84 -2.64
N ASN A 189 -23.49 -20.16 -3.93
CA ASN A 189 -23.88 -19.22 -4.97
C ASN A 189 -25.12 -18.41 -4.56
N PRO A 190 -24.96 -17.08 -4.40
CA PRO A 190 -26.04 -16.21 -3.93
C PRO A 190 -27.13 -15.95 -4.98
N TYR A 191 -26.83 -16.16 -6.26
CA TYR A 191 -27.72 -15.94 -7.39
C TYR A 191 -28.23 -17.25 -7.99
N ARG A 192 -28.25 -18.33 -7.21
CA ARG A 192 -28.60 -19.67 -7.72
C ARG A 192 -29.96 -19.71 -8.43
N GLU A 193 -30.97 -19.00 -7.90
CA GLU A 193 -32.31 -19.00 -8.46
C GLU A 193 -32.37 -18.19 -9.77
N GLU A 194 -31.76 -17.00 -9.78
CA GLU A 194 -31.74 -16.15 -10.97
C GLU A 194 -30.87 -16.76 -12.09
N MET A 195 -29.78 -17.43 -11.72
CA MET A 195 -28.92 -18.11 -12.69
C MET A 195 -29.59 -19.31 -13.33
N ALA A 196 -30.58 -19.94 -12.69
CA ALA A 196 -31.35 -21.00 -13.30
C ALA A 196 -32.08 -20.53 -14.58
N ALA A 197 -32.47 -19.25 -14.64
CA ALA A 197 -33.10 -18.67 -15.82
C ALA A 197 -32.14 -18.48 -17.01
N LEU A 198 -30.82 -18.57 -16.81
CA LEU A 198 -29.84 -18.49 -17.90
C LEU A 198 -29.76 -19.77 -18.74
N ASN A 199 -30.39 -20.86 -18.32
CA ASN A 199 -30.41 -22.15 -19.03
C ASN A 199 -29.02 -22.62 -19.47
N LEU A 200 -28.02 -22.52 -18.59
CA LEU A 200 -26.59 -22.77 -18.90
C LEU A 200 -26.35 -24.19 -19.46
N ASP A 201 -27.23 -25.14 -19.14
CA ASP A 201 -27.13 -26.52 -19.65
C ASP A 201 -27.44 -26.64 -21.15
N GLN A 202 -28.11 -25.65 -21.74
CA GLN A 202 -28.38 -25.59 -23.18
C GLN A 202 -27.23 -24.97 -23.99
N LEU A 203 -26.29 -24.33 -23.34
CA LEU A 203 -25.11 -23.73 -23.97
C LEU A 203 -24.06 -24.80 -24.30
N LYS A 204 -23.52 -24.74 -25.53
CA LYS A 204 -22.70 -25.81 -26.09
C LYS A 204 -21.25 -25.74 -25.63
N SER A 205 -20.73 -24.55 -25.33
CA SER A 205 -19.34 -24.38 -24.95
C SER A 205 -19.18 -23.76 -23.53
N ILE A 206 -17.99 -23.92 -22.96
CA ILE A 206 -17.64 -23.30 -21.67
C ILE A 206 -17.60 -21.79 -21.82
N GLU A 207 -17.11 -21.29 -22.95
CA GLU A 207 -17.01 -19.86 -23.25
C GLU A 207 -18.38 -19.20 -23.30
N GLU A 208 -19.38 -19.87 -23.89
CA GLU A 208 -20.76 -19.38 -23.89
C GLU A 208 -21.32 -19.29 -22.47
N LYS A 209 -21.06 -20.30 -21.62
CA LYS A 209 -21.46 -20.30 -20.21
C LYS A 209 -20.82 -19.18 -19.42
N ILE A 210 -19.50 -19.02 -19.56
CA ILE A 210 -18.74 -17.93 -18.91
C ILE A 210 -19.29 -16.56 -19.35
N SER A 211 -19.50 -16.36 -20.64
CA SER A 211 -20.04 -15.12 -21.19
C SER A 211 -21.44 -14.79 -20.65
N ALA A 212 -22.29 -15.79 -20.53
CA ALA A 212 -23.64 -15.61 -19.98
C ALA A 212 -23.60 -15.23 -18.50
N ILE A 213 -22.77 -15.90 -17.69
CA ILE A 213 -22.60 -15.62 -16.26
C ILE A 213 -21.99 -14.22 -16.07
N TYR A 214 -20.93 -13.90 -16.82
CA TYR A 214 -20.29 -12.58 -16.77
C TYR A 214 -21.26 -11.44 -17.10
N THR A 215 -22.04 -11.61 -18.17
CA THR A 215 -23.03 -10.61 -18.59
C THR A 215 -24.12 -10.44 -17.53
N PHE A 216 -24.58 -11.54 -16.93
CA PHE A 216 -25.54 -11.51 -15.83
C PHE A 216 -24.99 -10.72 -14.63
N LEU A 217 -23.77 -11.03 -14.16
CA LEU A 217 -23.15 -10.35 -13.02
C LEU A 217 -22.87 -8.88 -13.29
N LYS A 218 -22.42 -8.55 -14.50
CA LYS A 218 -22.21 -7.15 -14.93
C LYS A 218 -23.48 -6.31 -14.84
N GLY A 219 -24.64 -6.92 -15.01
CA GLY A 219 -25.95 -6.27 -14.84
C GLY A 219 -26.41 -6.15 -13.37
N LYS A 220 -25.73 -6.83 -12.43
CA LYS A 220 -26.12 -6.90 -11.01
C LYS A 220 -25.19 -6.14 -10.07
N ILE A 221 -23.89 -6.15 -10.35
CA ILE A 221 -22.85 -5.58 -9.47
C ILE A 221 -22.00 -4.62 -10.28
N THR A 222 -21.83 -3.42 -9.73
CA THR A 222 -20.93 -2.38 -10.28
C THR A 222 -19.64 -2.34 -9.48
N TRP A 223 -18.53 -2.14 -10.15
CA TRP A 223 -17.24 -1.91 -9.50
C TRP A 223 -17.21 -0.53 -8.82
N ASN A 224 -16.76 -0.50 -7.57
CA ASN A 224 -16.69 0.71 -6.74
C ASN A 224 -15.37 1.49 -6.90
N GLU A 225 -14.55 1.14 -7.92
CA GLU A 225 -13.24 1.72 -8.21
C GLU A 225 -12.15 1.40 -7.17
N GLU A 226 -12.41 0.51 -6.22
CA GLU A 226 -11.42 0.04 -5.25
C GLU A 226 -10.77 -1.26 -5.72
N TYR A 227 -9.42 -1.33 -5.55
CA TYR A 227 -8.64 -2.53 -5.75
C TYR A 227 -8.30 -3.18 -4.41
N SER A 228 -8.52 -4.48 -4.31
CA SER A 228 -8.17 -5.30 -3.15
C SER A 228 -7.78 -6.70 -3.60
N LEU A 229 -6.92 -7.37 -2.81
CA LEU A 229 -6.68 -8.81 -2.93
C LEU A 229 -7.76 -9.61 -2.21
N TYR A 230 -8.38 -9.04 -1.19
CA TYR A 230 -9.34 -9.70 -0.30
C TYR A 230 -10.75 -9.20 -0.53
N GLY A 231 -11.72 -10.11 -0.37
CA GLY A 231 -13.14 -9.80 -0.46
C GLY A 231 -13.79 -9.69 0.91
N GLY A 232 -14.72 -8.77 1.04
CA GLY A 232 -15.58 -8.66 2.21
C GLY A 232 -16.73 -9.67 2.20
N LYS A 233 -17.81 -9.35 2.93
CA LYS A 233 -18.98 -10.22 3.01
C LYS A 233 -19.80 -10.14 1.72
N SER A 234 -19.81 -11.19 0.92
CA SER A 234 -20.56 -11.29 -0.35
C SER A 234 -22.04 -10.86 -0.22
N LYS A 235 -22.68 -11.13 0.93
CA LYS A 235 -24.05 -10.67 1.20
C LYS A 235 -24.21 -9.14 1.16
N LYS A 236 -23.19 -8.41 1.59
CA LYS A 236 -23.20 -6.94 1.56
C LYS A 236 -23.06 -6.45 0.12
N VAL A 237 -22.12 -7.01 -0.61
CA VAL A 237 -21.89 -6.69 -2.03
C VAL A 237 -23.15 -6.88 -2.86
N ILE A 238 -23.85 -8.01 -2.67
CA ILE A 238 -25.11 -8.32 -3.37
C ILE A 238 -26.21 -7.33 -3.00
N LYS A 239 -26.34 -7.00 -1.72
CA LYS A 239 -27.34 -6.05 -1.23
C LYS A 239 -27.10 -4.64 -1.78
N ASP A 240 -25.84 -4.22 -1.78
CA ASP A 240 -25.45 -2.85 -2.16
C ASP A 240 -25.32 -2.71 -3.70
N GLY A 241 -25.22 -3.82 -4.44
CA GLY A 241 -25.02 -3.84 -5.88
C GLY A 241 -23.66 -3.29 -6.31
N MET A 242 -22.71 -3.20 -5.39
CA MET A 242 -21.37 -2.65 -5.61
C MET A 242 -20.33 -3.44 -4.83
N GLY A 243 -19.14 -3.61 -5.41
CA GLY A 243 -18.00 -4.28 -4.78
C GLY A 243 -16.67 -3.88 -5.38
N ASN A 244 -15.59 -4.22 -4.67
CA ASN A 244 -14.24 -4.09 -5.20
C ASN A 244 -13.93 -5.21 -6.23
N ASN A 245 -12.78 -5.13 -6.89
CA ASN A 245 -12.39 -6.12 -7.89
C ASN A 245 -12.35 -7.56 -7.34
N ALA A 246 -11.82 -7.78 -6.13
CA ALA A 246 -11.75 -9.12 -5.54
C ALA A 246 -13.15 -9.67 -5.22
N GLU A 247 -14.02 -8.87 -4.61
CA GLU A 247 -15.39 -9.24 -4.27
C GLU A 247 -16.21 -9.66 -5.49
N ILE A 248 -16.10 -8.91 -6.60
CA ILE A 248 -16.78 -9.23 -7.85
C ILE A 248 -16.26 -10.54 -8.43
N ASN A 249 -14.92 -10.72 -8.44
CA ASN A 249 -14.30 -11.94 -8.97
C ASN A 249 -14.62 -13.19 -8.13
N PHE A 250 -14.74 -13.06 -6.80
CA PHE A 250 -15.14 -14.20 -5.95
C PHE A 250 -16.61 -14.58 -6.09
N ILE A 251 -17.48 -13.66 -6.52
CA ILE A 251 -18.88 -13.95 -6.79
C ILE A 251 -19.07 -14.56 -8.19
N LEU A 252 -18.21 -14.20 -9.16
CA LEU A 252 -18.15 -14.74 -10.51
C LEU A 252 -17.77 -16.23 -10.49
#